data_2c6dda3f342eefa5c2b343b6ef1a82a8
#
_entry.id   2c6dda3f342eefa5c2b343b6ef1a82a8
#
_cell.length_a   1.000
_cell.length_b   1.000
_cell.length_c   1.000
_cell.angle_alpha   90.00
_cell.angle_beta   90.00
_cell.angle_gamma   90.00
#
_symmetry.space_group_name_H-M   'P 1'
#
loop_
_entity.id
_entity.type
_entity.pdbx_description
1 polymer ?
#
loop_
_entity_poly.entity_id
_entity_poly.type
_entity_poly.pdbx_seq_one_letter_code
_entity_poly.pdbx_strand_id
1 'polypeptide(L)'
;MNTTICENTDSETIKPLNKRRIFPVFLIVGLYAASTAAVMSVLPFYIREMGGSPLIIGIIIATEAFSQFCAAPLIGHLSDRVGRKPILIVTLAIAAMSLLLLASAQCILFILLARTLFGISAGNLSAAAAYIADHTHVRNRRQAIGILAGCIGLGGIVGAGVSGWLSAISLSAPIYAAFILVLASALVAFWGLKDHSTTSLTTDKIAACSARVILKMPVLRVLIIVMLCHFFAYGMYSSQLPVFLSDTFIWNGVPFGPKALSYLLMADGVINIFVQLFLLGWVSQYFSERKLIILIFTLLCAGFLTAGIATTVPVLIFAIVCISIADALAKPTYLAALSVHVSPARQGVVIGTAQALIAIADFISPVLGGFILGYALYSVWIGTTIAIAIIGLATAMTYLSKSSPLIVNPETE
;
A
#
# COMPACT_ATOMS: atom_id res chain seq x y z
N MET A 1 44.29 -47.00 -1.79
CA MET A 1 43.76 -46.20 -0.71
C MET A 1 42.63 -45.38 -1.29
N ASN A 2 41.40 -45.96 -1.25
CA ASN A 2 40.20 -45.39 -1.88
C ASN A 2 39.59 -44.35 -0.96
N THR A 3 39.56 -43.11 -1.37
CA THR A 3 38.73 -42.06 -0.78
C THR A 3 37.45 -41.93 -1.57
N THR A 4 36.42 -42.59 -1.08
CA THR A 4 35.03 -42.49 -1.56
C THR A 4 34.50 -41.15 -1.09
N ILE A 5 34.35 -40.20 -2.03
CA ILE A 5 33.64 -38.94 -1.82
C ILE A 5 32.16 -39.31 -1.81
N CYS A 6 31.53 -39.22 -0.65
CA CYS A 6 30.07 -39.28 -0.54
C CYS A 6 29.44 -38.05 -1.20
N GLU A 7 28.99 -38.20 -2.43
CA GLU A 7 27.98 -37.37 -3.05
C GLU A 7 26.62 -37.65 -2.35
N ASN A 8 26.36 -36.90 -1.30
CA ASN A 8 25.00 -36.78 -0.78
C ASN A 8 24.31 -35.62 -1.51
N THR A 9 23.95 -35.85 -2.75
CA THR A 9 22.93 -35.05 -3.44
C THR A 9 21.57 -35.47 -2.91
N ASP A 10 21.19 -34.89 -1.78
CA ASP A 10 19.79 -34.91 -1.34
C ASP A 10 18.94 -34.23 -2.41
N SER A 11 18.40 -35.03 -3.31
CA SER A 11 17.27 -34.67 -4.13
C SER A 11 16.05 -34.51 -3.21
N GLU A 12 16.00 -33.38 -2.47
CA GLU A 12 14.79 -32.95 -1.79
C GLU A 12 13.71 -32.79 -2.85
N THR A 13 12.88 -33.81 -2.98
CA THR A 13 11.66 -33.78 -3.77
C THR A 13 10.88 -32.53 -3.39
N ILE A 14 10.72 -31.61 -4.34
CA ILE A 14 10.00 -30.36 -4.20
C ILE A 14 8.61 -30.68 -3.69
N LYS A 15 8.37 -30.54 -2.38
CA LYS A 15 7.02 -30.68 -1.83
C LYS A 15 6.16 -29.57 -2.47
N PRO A 16 5.11 -29.93 -3.22
CA PRO A 16 4.25 -28.95 -3.86
C PRO A 16 3.65 -28.04 -2.78
N LEU A 17 3.39 -26.78 -3.15
CA LEU A 17 2.69 -25.83 -2.30
C LEU A 17 1.47 -26.51 -1.67
N ASN A 18 1.42 -26.59 -0.35
CA ASN A 18 0.26 -27.15 0.32
C ASN A 18 -0.91 -26.14 0.26
N LYS A 19 -1.55 -26.11 -0.94
CA LYS A 19 -2.61 -25.14 -1.28
C LYS A 19 -3.73 -25.14 -0.24
N ARG A 20 -4.07 -26.26 0.37
CA ARG A 20 -5.13 -26.35 1.39
C ARG A 20 -4.83 -25.56 2.67
N ARG A 21 -3.56 -25.42 3.05
CA ARG A 21 -3.18 -24.67 4.27
C ARG A 21 -3.08 -23.18 4.06
N ILE A 22 -2.76 -22.74 2.84
CA ILE A 22 -2.47 -21.34 2.51
C ILE A 22 -3.70 -20.65 1.92
N PHE A 23 -4.59 -21.41 1.26
CA PHE A 23 -5.80 -20.87 0.65
C PHE A 23 -6.66 -20.00 1.57
N PRO A 24 -6.90 -20.38 2.86
CA PRO A 24 -7.67 -19.50 3.76
C PRO A 24 -7.04 -18.11 3.94
N VAL A 25 -5.70 -18.00 3.95
CA VAL A 25 -5.02 -16.71 4.10
C VAL A 25 -5.24 -15.83 2.88
N PHE A 26 -5.21 -16.39 1.68
CA PHE A 26 -5.50 -15.66 0.44
C PHE A 26 -6.93 -15.12 0.44
N LEU A 27 -7.88 -15.94 0.89
CA LEU A 27 -9.28 -15.52 1.01
C LEU A 27 -9.46 -14.41 2.06
N ILE A 28 -8.85 -14.55 3.24
CA ILE A 28 -8.86 -13.54 4.31
C ILE A 28 -8.36 -12.20 3.78
N VAL A 29 -7.20 -12.20 3.12
CA VAL A 29 -6.59 -10.96 2.63
C VAL A 29 -7.39 -10.36 1.48
N GLY A 30 -7.94 -11.18 0.58
CA GLY A 30 -8.81 -10.70 -0.49
C GLY A 30 -10.10 -10.04 0.02
N LEU A 31 -10.78 -10.66 1.00
CA LEU A 31 -11.96 -10.10 1.63
C LEU A 31 -11.66 -8.82 2.42
N TYR A 32 -10.53 -8.80 3.15
CA TYR A 32 -10.09 -7.60 3.86
C TYR A 32 -9.76 -6.44 2.90
N ALA A 33 -9.06 -6.72 1.81
CA ALA A 33 -8.76 -5.72 0.78
C ALA A 33 -10.04 -5.20 0.12
N ALA A 34 -11.02 -6.08 -0.14
CA ALA A 34 -12.33 -5.68 -0.65
C ALA A 34 -13.07 -4.74 0.32
N SER A 35 -13.02 -5.04 1.62
CA SER A 35 -13.63 -4.19 2.63
C SER A 35 -12.98 -2.81 2.69
N THR A 36 -11.66 -2.74 2.65
CA THR A 36 -10.90 -1.48 2.65
C THR A 36 -11.25 -0.63 1.43
N ALA A 37 -11.25 -1.21 0.24
CA ALA A 37 -11.58 -0.50 -1.00
C ALA A 37 -13.04 -0.02 -1.02
N ALA A 38 -13.96 -0.82 -0.48
CA ALA A 38 -15.37 -0.43 -0.37
C ALA A 38 -15.56 0.81 0.50
N VAL A 39 -14.85 0.89 1.61
CA VAL A 39 -14.91 2.07 2.50
C VAL A 39 -14.22 3.28 1.85
N MET A 40 -13.04 3.10 1.26
CA MET A 40 -12.28 4.22 0.68
C MET A 40 -13.03 4.95 -0.43
N SER A 41 -13.89 4.25 -1.17
CA SER A 41 -14.70 4.86 -2.24
C SER A 41 -15.84 5.75 -1.73
N VAL A 42 -16.33 5.56 -0.51
CA VAL A 42 -17.45 6.33 0.05
C VAL A 42 -17.05 7.25 1.20
N LEU A 43 -15.97 6.98 1.88
CA LEU A 43 -15.55 7.68 3.10
C LEU A 43 -15.48 9.21 2.95
N PRO A 44 -14.88 9.79 1.89
CA PRO A 44 -14.85 11.24 1.73
C PRO A 44 -16.25 11.87 1.62
N PHE A 45 -17.15 11.21 0.92
CA PHE A 45 -18.53 11.68 0.76
C PHE A 45 -19.34 11.52 2.06
N TYR A 46 -19.13 10.42 2.79
CA TYR A 46 -19.75 10.16 4.08
C TYR A 46 -19.34 11.21 5.13
N ILE A 47 -18.07 11.60 5.15
CA ILE A 47 -17.56 12.66 6.03
C ILE A 47 -18.18 14.02 5.63
N ARG A 48 -18.31 14.30 4.33
CA ARG A 48 -18.92 15.54 3.83
C ARG A 48 -20.42 15.64 4.16
N GLU A 49 -21.15 14.54 4.08
CA GLU A 49 -22.57 14.49 4.47
C GLU A 49 -22.75 14.90 5.94
N MET A 50 -21.76 14.61 6.81
CA MET A 50 -21.75 15.03 8.21
C MET A 50 -21.17 16.44 8.43
N GLY A 51 -21.00 17.24 7.38
CA GLY A 51 -20.45 18.59 7.46
C GLY A 51 -18.93 18.66 7.59
N GLY A 52 -18.21 17.56 7.31
CA GLY A 52 -16.75 17.52 7.36
C GLY A 52 -16.09 18.31 6.24
N SER A 53 -15.12 19.16 6.59
CA SER A 53 -14.29 19.88 5.64
C SER A 53 -13.20 18.99 4.99
N PRO A 54 -12.58 19.40 3.88
CA PRO A 54 -11.45 18.68 3.29
C PRO A 54 -10.29 18.44 4.28
N LEU A 55 -10.05 19.37 5.19
CA LEU A 55 -9.06 19.23 6.26
C LEU A 55 -9.43 18.07 7.21
N ILE A 56 -10.69 17.96 7.59
CA ILE A 56 -11.18 16.88 8.47
C ILE A 56 -11.00 15.52 7.76
N ILE A 57 -11.26 15.42 6.46
CA ILE A 57 -10.99 14.21 5.67
C ILE A 57 -9.51 13.87 5.73
N GLY A 58 -8.63 14.86 5.52
CA GLY A 58 -7.18 14.67 5.62
C GLY A 58 -6.73 14.19 7.01
N ILE A 59 -7.27 14.78 8.09
CA ILE A 59 -6.98 14.38 9.48
C ILE A 59 -7.44 12.95 9.75
N ILE A 60 -8.61 12.55 9.27
CA ILE A 60 -9.15 11.21 9.47
C ILE A 60 -8.26 10.15 8.77
N ILE A 61 -7.86 10.40 7.53
CA ILE A 61 -6.93 9.53 6.78
C ILE A 61 -5.57 9.47 7.48
N ALA A 62 -5.06 10.62 7.91
CA ALA A 62 -3.80 10.71 8.64
C ALA A 62 -3.83 9.95 9.97
N THR A 63 -4.93 10.03 10.70
CA THR A 63 -5.09 9.33 11.99
C THR A 63 -5.06 7.81 11.80
N GLU A 64 -5.67 7.29 10.75
CA GLU A 64 -5.58 5.88 10.40
C GLU A 64 -4.14 5.46 10.09
N ALA A 65 -3.47 6.19 9.19
CA ALA A 65 -2.08 5.92 8.82
C ALA A 65 -1.11 6.00 10.01
N PHE A 66 -1.30 7.00 10.88
CA PHE A 66 -0.52 7.15 12.11
C PHE A 66 -0.75 5.99 13.10
N SER A 67 -2.01 5.60 13.29
CA SER A 67 -2.37 4.48 14.17
C SER A 67 -1.78 3.17 13.64
N GLN A 68 -1.81 2.95 12.34
CA GLN A 68 -1.18 1.80 11.69
C GLN A 68 0.35 1.82 11.89
N PHE A 69 0.99 2.96 11.70
CA PHE A 69 2.43 3.12 11.90
C PHE A 69 2.85 2.75 13.33
N CYS A 70 2.11 3.22 14.33
CA CYS A 70 2.38 2.91 15.74
C CYS A 70 2.09 1.45 16.10
N ALA A 71 1.02 0.88 15.55
CA ALA A 71 0.55 -0.46 15.90
C ALA A 71 1.33 -1.58 15.19
N ALA A 72 1.83 -1.36 13.97
CA ALA A 72 2.44 -2.40 13.16
C ALA A 72 3.62 -3.12 13.84
N PRO A 73 4.61 -2.44 14.49
CA PRO A 73 5.70 -3.11 15.18
C PRO A 73 5.21 -3.92 16.40
N LEU A 74 4.23 -3.38 17.14
CA LEU A 74 3.67 -4.02 18.34
C LEU A 74 2.93 -5.31 17.96
N ILE A 75 2.09 -5.23 16.92
CA ILE A 75 1.34 -6.38 16.40
C ILE A 75 2.29 -7.43 15.82
N GLY A 76 3.35 -7.01 15.12
CA GLY A 76 4.38 -7.91 14.62
C GLY A 76 5.04 -8.70 15.76
N HIS A 77 5.54 -8.01 16.79
CA HIS A 77 6.14 -8.67 17.96
C HIS A 77 5.15 -9.57 18.72
N LEU A 78 3.91 -9.12 18.87
CA LEU A 78 2.89 -9.91 19.54
C LEU A 78 2.55 -11.18 18.74
N SER A 79 2.49 -11.06 17.41
CA SER A 79 2.26 -12.16 16.48
C SER A 79 3.38 -13.21 16.52
N ASP A 80 4.63 -12.79 16.75
CA ASP A 80 5.78 -13.70 16.93
C ASP A 80 5.72 -14.46 18.26
N ARG A 81 5.14 -13.88 19.32
CA ARG A 81 5.06 -14.47 20.65
C ARG A 81 3.82 -15.33 20.88
N VAL A 82 2.66 -14.83 20.48
CA VAL A 82 1.35 -15.47 20.77
C VAL A 82 0.95 -16.42 19.65
N GLY A 83 1.53 -16.26 18.46
CA GLY A 83 1.19 -17.02 17.27
C GLY A 83 0.43 -16.18 16.21
N ARG A 84 0.51 -16.59 14.95
CA ARG A 84 -0.05 -15.85 13.82
C ARG A 84 -1.58 -15.86 13.82
N LYS A 85 -2.20 -17.03 14.09
CA LYS A 85 -3.67 -17.20 14.04
C LYS A 85 -4.41 -16.36 15.06
N PRO A 86 -4.08 -16.37 16.38
CA PRO A 86 -4.78 -15.55 17.36
C PRO A 86 -4.72 -14.06 17.04
N ILE A 87 -3.56 -13.58 16.59
CA ILE A 87 -3.38 -12.17 16.23
C ILE A 87 -4.21 -11.79 15.01
N LEU A 88 -4.26 -12.64 13.97
CA LEU A 88 -5.12 -12.42 12.82
C LEU A 88 -6.60 -12.33 13.22
N ILE A 89 -7.07 -13.22 14.10
CA ILE A 89 -8.46 -13.19 14.56
C ILE A 89 -8.76 -11.90 15.33
N VAL A 90 -7.89 -11.53 16.28
CA VAL A 90 -8.07 -10.33 17.12
C VAL A 90 -8.05 -9.07 16.27
N THR A 91 -7.09 -8.93 15.36
CA THR A 91 -7.00 -7.75 14.49
C THR A 91 -8.19 -7.66 13.54
N LEU A 92 -8.68 -8.77 12.98
CA LEU A 92 -9.89 -8.77 12.15
C LEU A 92 -11.15 -8.46 12.97
N ALA A 93 -11.23 -8.91 14.23
CA ALA A 93 -12.34 -8.55 15.12
C ALA A 93 -12.33 -7.05 15.46
N ILE A 94 -11.14 -6.46 15.73
CA ILE A 94 -11.00 -5.00 15.92
C ILE A 94 -11.41 -4.25 14.65
N ALA A 95 -11.00 -4.71 13.46
CA ALA A 95 -11.39 -4.13 12.19
C ALA A 95 -12.92 -4.18 11.98
N ALA A 96 -13.56 -5.32 12.28
CA ALA A 96 -15.01 -5.46 12.19
C ALA A 96 -15.73 -4.49 13.15
N MET A 97 -15.29 -4.40 14.40
CA MET A 97 -15.83 -3.44 15.38
C MET A 97 -15.67 -1.98 14.91
N SER A 98 -14.52 -1.65 14.35
CA SER A 98 -14.25 -0.34 13.77
C SER A 98 -15.20 0.00 12.63
N LEU A 99 -15.46 -0.95 11.71
CA LEU A 99 -16.37 -0.75 10.58
C LEU A 99 -17.83 -0.64 11.04
N LEU A 100 -18.23 -1.39 12.05
CA LEU A 100 -19.55 -1.26 12.64
C LEU A 100 -19.73 0.12 13.29
N LEU A 101 -18.72 0.59 14.04
CA LEU A 101 -18.71 1.93 14.62
C LEU A 101 -18.77 3.00 13.53
N LEU A 102 -18.02 2.83 12.43
CA LEU A 102 -18.03 3.74 11.28
C LEU A 102 -19.41 3.78 10.61
N ALA A 103 -20.02 2.62 10.37
CA ALA A 103 -21.34 2.52 9.72
C ALA A 103 -22.48 3.16 10.54
N SER A 104 -22.34 3.15 11.87
CA SER A 104 -23.31 3.73 12.82
C SER A 104 -22.92 5.13 13.31
N ALA A 105 -21.86 5.73 12.73
CA ALA A 105 -21.37 7.04 13.19
C ALA A 105 -22.40 8.13 12.94
N GLN A 106 -22.67 8.94 13.97
CA GLN A 106 -23.58 10.09 13.92
C GLN A 106 -22.85 11.43 13.98
N CYS A 107 -21.56 11.40 14.23
CA CYS A 107 -20.70 12.58 14.22
C CYS A 107 -19.25 12.24 13.85
N ILE A 108 -18.49 13.25 13.48
CA ILE A 108 -17.10 13.13 13.02
C ILE A 108 -16.20 12.46 14.06
N LEU A 109 -16.48 12.65 15.36
CA LEU A 109 -15.69 12.02 16.43
C LEU A 109 -15.77 10.48 16.37
N PHE A 110 -16.94 9.91 16.11
CA PHE A 110 -17.09 8.45 15.95
C PHE A 110 -16.35 7.95 14.72
N ILE A 111 -16.35 8.71 13.62
CA ILE A 111 -15.55 8.39 12.43
C ILE A 111 -14.06 8.37 12.77
N LEU A 112 -13.58 9.37 13.50
CA LEU A 112 -12.18 9.45 13.93
C LEU A 112 -11.79 8.25 14.80
N LEU A 113 -12.61 7.91 15.80
CA LEU A 113 -12.39 6.74 16.65
C LEU A 113 -12.41 5.43 15.85
N ALA A 114 -13.37 5.29 14.92
CA ALA A 114 -13.45 4.13 14.05
C ALA A 114 -12.18 3.99 13.20
N ARG A 115 -11.71 5.07 12.59
CA ARG A 115 -10.49 5.02 11.73
C ARG A 115 -9.22 4.79 12.55
N THR A 116 -9.16 5.30 13.78
CA THR A 116 -8.07 4.97 14.73
C THR A 116 -8.03 3.47 15.02
N LEU A 117 -9.17 2.87 15.37
CA LEU A 117 -9.28 1.43 15.61
C LEU A 117 -8.94 0.60 14.37
N PHE A 118 -9.40 1.04 13.19
CA PHE A 118 -9.06 0.38 11.93
C PHE A 118 -7.56 0.41 11.65
N GLY A 119 -6.91 1.55 11.85
CA GLY A 119 -5.45 1.70 11.71
C GLY A 119 -4.69 0.75 12.66
N ILE A 120 -5.12 0.64 13.91
CA ILE A 120 -4.53 -0.32 14.88
C ILE A 120 -4.67 -1.76 14.35
N SER A 121 -5.77 -2.11 13.69
CA SER A 121 -6.01 -3.46 13.15
C SER A 121 -5.19 -3.81 11.90
N ALA A 122 -4.62 -2.83 11.21
CA ALA A 122 -3.97 -3.01 9.90
C ALA A 122 -2.71 -3.90 9.92
N GLY A 123 -2.23 -4.28 11.11
CA GLY A 123 -1.18 -5.30 11.27
C GLY A 123 -1.56 -6.71 10.79
N ASN A 124 -2.83 -6.96 10.44
CA ASN A 124 -3.29 -8.24 9.94
C ASN A 124 -2.62 -8.65 8.62
N LEU A 125 -2.31 -7.70 7.74
CA LEU A 125 -1.66 -7.97 6.44
C LEU A 125 -0.22 -8.48 6.63
N SER A 126 0.53 -7.89 7.57
CA SER A 126 1.88 -8.36 7.91
C SER A 126 1.85 -9.73 8.59
N ALA A 127 0.88 -9.99 9.48
CA ALA A 127 0.68 -11.29 10.09
C ALA A 127 0.28 -12.36 9.06
N ALA A 128 -0.55 -12.03 8.06
CA ALA A 128 -0.90 -12.92 6.95
C ALA A 128 0.31 -13.26 6.07
N ALA A 129 1.13 -12.26 5.72
CA ALA A 129 2.36 -12.47 4.96
C ALA A 129 3.36 -13.35 5.73
N ALA A 130 3.49 -13.13 7.05
CA ALA A 130 4.32 -13.96 7.92
C ALA A 130 3.79 -15.40 8.01
N TYR A 131 2.47 -15.59 8.16
CA TYR A 131 1.86 -16.92 8.13
C TYR A 131 2.19 -17.68 6.85
N ILE A 132 2.12 -17.01 5.69
CA ILE A 132 2.51 -17.58 4.41
C ILE A 132 4.00 -17.94 4.40
N ALA A 133 4.86 -17.06 4.89
CA ALA A 133 6.30 -17.30 4.97
C ALA A 133 6.65 -18.52 5.84
N ASP A 134 5.94 -18.71 6.95
CA ASP A 134 6.12 -19.82 7.89
C ASP A 134 5.63 -21.17 7.29
N HIS A 135 4.67 -21.15 6.35
CA HIS A 135 4.07 -22.36 5.77
C HIS A 135 4.53 -22.62 4.32
N THR A 136 5.49 -21.85 3.81
CA THR A 136 6.04 -22.02 2.46
C THR A 136 7.55 -22.24 2.51
N HIS A 137 8.02 -23.20 1.71
CA HIS A 137 9.45 -23.37 1.48
C HIS A 137 10.03 -22.13 0.77
N VAL A 138 11.28 -21.76 1.08
CA VAL A 138 11.96 -20.56 0.54
C VAL A 138 11.80 -20.42 -0.97
N ARG A 139 11.89 -21.54 -1.71
CA ARG A 139 11.75 -21.60 -3.18
C ARG A 139 10.36 -21.22 -3.69
N ASN A 140 9.30 -21.54 -2.95
CA ASN A 140 7.90 -21.27 -3.31
C ASN A 140 7.35 -19.99 -2.69
N ARG A 141 8.09 -19.36 -1.75
CA ARG A 141 7.67 -18.17 -1.01
C ARG A 141 7.39 -16.99 -1.95
N ARG A 142 8.25 -16.79 -2.96
CA ARG A 142 8.07 -15.71 -3.96
C ARG A 142 6.74 -15.85 -4.69
N GLN A 143 6.39 -17.07 -5.12
CA GLN A 143 5.12 -17.34 -5.79
C GLN A 143 3.93 -17.10 -4.85
N ALA A 144 3.99 -17.54 -3.61
CA ALA A 144 2.92 -17.36 -2.64
C ALA A 144 2.69 -15.87 -2.30
N ILE A 145 3.76 -15.08 -2.17
CA ILE A 145 3.65 -13.62 -1.98
C ILE A 145 3.06 -12.94 -3.22
N GLY A 146 3.40 -13.40 -4.42
CA GLY A 146 2.80 -12.91 -5.66
C GLY A 146 1.28 -13.17 -5.73
N ILE A 147 0.84 -14.37 -5.32
CA ILE A 147 -0.60 -14.70 -5.22
C ILE A 147 -1.29 -13.81 -4.19
N LEU A 148 -0.64 -13.57 -3.02
CA LEU A 148 -1.16 -12.67 -2.00
C LEU A 148 -1.40 -11.26 -2.55
N ALA A 149 -0.42 -10.71 -3.27
CA ALA A 149 -0.56 -9.41 -3.92
C ALA A 149 -1.70 -9.39 -4.96
N GLY A 150 -1.85 -10.46 -5.74
CA GLY A 150 -2.99 -10.63 -6.65
C GLY A 150 -4.34 -10.65 -5.93
N CYS A 151 -4.44 -11.30 -4.77
CA CYS A 151 -5.66 -11.32 -3.96
C CYS A 151 -6.00 -9.93 -3.41
N ILE A 152 -4.99 -9.12 -3.01
CA ILE A 152 -5.18 -7.74 -2.59
C ILE A 152 -5.75 -6.91 -3.75
N GLY A 153 -5.16 -7.00 -4.93
CA GLY A 153 -5.62 -6.27 -6.12
C GLY A 153 -7.04 -6.64 -6.53
N LEU A 154 -7.34 -7.95 -6.64
CA LEU A 154 -8.67 -8.44 -6.96
C LEU A 154 -9.70 -8.02 -5.91
N GLY A 155 -9.35 -8.13 -4.63
CA GLY A 155 -10.19 -7.65 -3.53
C GLY A 155 -10.50 -6.16 -3.68
N GLY A 156 -9.49 -5.35 -3.99
CA GLY A 156 -9.66 -3.91 -4.23
C GLY A 156 -10.67 -3.60 -5.33
N ILE A 157 -10.58 -4.27 -6.48
CA ILE A 157 -11.51 -4.10 -7.59
C ILE A 157 -12.93 -4.49 -7.20
N VAL A 158 -13.09 -5.67 -6.59
CA VAL A 158 -14.41 -6.18 -6.16
C VAL A 158 -15.02 -5.25 -5.11
N GLY A 159 -14.23 -4.82 -4.13
CA GLY A 159 -14.70 -3.91 -3.06
C GLY A 159 -15.16 -2.57 -3.59
N ALA A 160 -14.37 -1.95 -4.48
CA ALA A 160 -14.76 -0.69 -5.13
C ALA A 160 -16.03 -0.87 -5.96
N GLY A 161 -16.16 -1.96 -6.73
CA GLY A 161 -17.36 -2.26 -7.53
C GLY A 161 -18.62 -2.44 -6.69
N VAL A 162 -18.54 -3.22 -5.62
CA VAL A 162 -19.64 -3.43 -4.67
C VAL A 162 -20.03 -2.11 -4.02
N SER A 163 -19.06 -1.29 -3.64
CA SER A 163 -19.31 0.03 -3.06
C SER A 163 -20.02 0.96 -4.02
N GLY A 164 -19.60 1.01 -5.30
CA GLY A 164 -20.24 1.83 -6.31
C GLY A 164 -21.72 1.48 -6.52
N TRP A 165 -22.05 0.20 -6.44
CA TRP A 165 -23.44 -0.25 -6.55
C TRP A 165 -24.25 0.07 -5.28
N LEU A 166 -23.72 -0.23 -4.10
CA LEU A 166 -24.39 -0.01 -2.82
C LEU A 166 -24.52 1.47 -2.46
N SER A 167 -23.59 2.33 -2.92
CA SER A 167 -23.66 3.77 -2.67
C SER A 167 -24.88 4.45 -3.28
N ALA A 168 -25.55 3.81 -4.24
CA ALA A 168 -26.83 4.27 -4.77
C ALA A 168 -27.99 4.10 -3.76
N ILE A 169 -27.84 3.23 -2.76
CA ILE A 169 -28.84 3.00 -1.71
C ILE A 169 -28.61 4.00 -0.55
N SER A 170 -27.39 4.03 -0.02
CA SER A 170 -26.94 4.97 1.01
C SER A 170 -25.42 4.98 1.09
N LEU A 171 -24.82 6.03 1.66
CA LEU A 171 -23.36 6.10 1.88
C LEU A 171 -22.89 5.13 2.97
N SER A 172 -23.75 4.72 3.88
CA SER A 172 -23.45 3.72 4.92
C SER A 172 -23.53 2.27 4.43
N ALA A 173 -24.30 1.99 3.36
CA ALA A 173 -24.48 0.63 2.85
C ALA A 173 -23.17 -0.07 2.45
N PRO A 174 -22.22 0.56 1.73
CA PRO A 174 -20.89 -0.01 1.46
C PRO A 174 -20.09 -0.29 2.73
N ILE A 175 -20.25 0.52 3.78
CA ILE A 175 -19.55 0.35 5.06
C ILE A 175 -20.07 -0.88 5.81
N TYR A 176 -21.40 -1.11 5.80
CA TYR A 176 -21.99 -2.35 6.32
C TYR A 176 -21.55 -3.58 5.52
N ALA A 177 -21.47 -3.46 4.19
CA ALA A 177 -20.93 -4.55 3.36
C ALA A 177 -19.46 -4.84 3.71
N ALA A 178 -18.64 -3.81 3.91
CA ALA A 178 -17.26 -3.94 4.37
C ALA A 178 -17.16 -4.64 5.74
N PHE A 179 -18.06 -4.29 6.69
CA PHE A 179 -18.17 -4.98 7.98
C PHE A 179 -18.42 -6.48 7.79
N ILE A 180 -19.38 -6.85 6.93
CA ILE A 180 -19.71 -8.25 6.65
C ILE A 180 -18.52 -8.98 6.04
N LEU A 181 -17.78 -8.35 5.11
CA LEU A 181 -16.59 -8.95 4.49
C LEU A 181 -15.47 -9.20 5.51
N VAL A 182 -15.23 -8.26 6.43
CA VAL A 182 -14.22 -8.45 7.49
C VAL A 182 -14.67 -9.49 8.50
N LEU A 183 -15.94 -9.53 8.84
CA LEU A 183 -16.51 -10.57 9.71
C LEU A 183 -16.36 -11.96 9.07
N ALA A 184 -16.64 -12.09 7.77
CA ALA A 184 -16.40 -13.32 7.02
C ALA A 184 -14.90 -13.70 7.03
N SER A 185 -14.00 -12.71 6.88
CA SER A 185 -12.55 -12.94 7.00
C SER A 185 -12.16 -13.47 8.37
N ALA A 186 -12.74 -12.94 9.45
CA ALA A 186 -12.50 -13.41 10.80
C ALA A 186 -13.00 -14.85 11.02
N LEU A 187 -14.17 -15.18 10.48
CA LEU A 187 -14.70 -16.55 10.50
C LEU A 187 -13.82 -17.53 9.72
N VAL A 188 -13.36 -17.14 8.55
CA VAL A 188 -12.40 -17.94 7.75
C VAL A 188 -11.08 -18.13 8.52
N ALA A 189 -10.59 -17.10 9.21
CA ALA A 189 -9.39 -17.21 10.05
C ALA A 189 -9.60 -18.17 11.22
N PHE A 190 -10.75 -18.10 11.87
CA PHE A 190 -11.08 -18.93 13.02
C PHE A 190 -11.11 -20.43 12.66
N TRP A 191 -11.81 -20.79 11.59
CA TRP A 191 -11.99 -22.20 11.19
C TRP A 191 -10.93 -22.71 10.22
N GLY A 192 -10.39 -21.85 9.35
CA GLY A 192 -9.49 -22.25 8.26
C GLY A 192 -8.02 -22.32 8.64
N LEU A 193 -7.57 -21.55 9.65
CA LEU A 193 -6.18 -21.51 10.04
C LEU A 193 -5.89 -22.54 11.14
N LYS A 194 -4.74 -23.18 11.04
CA LYS A 194 -4.22 -24.07 12.08
C LYS A 194 -3.22 -23.33 12.96
N ASP A 195 -3.34 -23.55 14.28
CA ASP A 195 -2.31 -23.07 15.20
C ASP A 195 -1.01 -23.85 14.96
N HIS A 196 0.07 -23.12 14.74
CA HIS A 196 1.42 -23.61 14.86
C HIS A 196 2.03 -22.86 16.04
N SER A 197 2.44 -23.59 17.07
CA SER A 197 3.34 -23.05 18.08
C SER A 197 4.62 -22.65 17.35
N THR A 198 4.83 -21.37 17.17
CA THR A 198 6.10 -20.85 16.70
C THR A 198 7.14 -21.17 17.75
N THR A 199 8.00 -22.14 17.45
CA THR A 199 9.27 -22.26 18.18
C THR A 199 9.97 -20.93 17.94
N SER A 200 10.06 -20.14 19.00
CA SER A 200 10.77 -18.87 19.02
C SER A 200 12.19 -19.12 18.52
N LEU A 201 12.42 -18.91 17.24
CA LEU A 201 13.76 -18.63 16.78
C LEU A 201 14.15 -17.34 17.47
N THR A 202 15.03 -17.45 18.42
CA THR A 202 15.72 -16.35 19.06
C THR A 202 16.05 -15.34 17.96
N THR A 203 15.36 -14.23 17.98
CA THR A 203 15.74 -13.06 17.17
C THR A 203 17.05 -12.61 17.80
N ASP A 204 18.15 -13.15 17.25
CA ASP A 204 19.46 -12.57 17.49
C ASP A 204 19.28 -11.08 17.29
N LYS A 205 19.72 -10.32 18.27
CA LYS A 205 19.74 -8.87 18.29
C LYS A 205 20.33 -8.42 16.96
N ILE A 206 19.46 -8.22 15.96
CA ILE A 206 19.82 -7.54 14.74
C ILE A 206 20.25 -6.18 15.26
N ALA A 207 21.58 -5.99 15.28
CA ALA A 207 22.23 -4.79 15.75
C ALA A 207 21.44 -3.63 15.14
N ALA A 208 20.94 -2.74 15.98
CA ALA A 208 20.24 -1.54 15.59
C ALA A 208 21.19 -0.74 14.68
N CYS A 209 21.22 -1.12 13.41
CA CYS A 209 21.90 -0.38 12.39
C CYS A 209 21.11 0.92 12.30
N SER A 210 21.61 1.91 13.04
CA SER A 210 20.93 3.19 13.24
C SER A 210 20.54 3.75 11.87
N ALA A 211 19.30 4.24 11.73
CA ALA A 211 18.86 5.00 10.55
C ALA A 211 19.89 6.07 10.13
N ARG A 212 20.70 6.56 11.06
CA ARG A 212 21.85 7.44 10.82
C ARG A 212 22.92 6.85 9.90
N VAL A 213 23.14 5.53 9.89
CA VAL A 213 24.12 4.88 9.00
C VAL A 213 23.59 4.86 7.57
N ILE A 214 22.29 4.63 7.39
CA ILE A 214 21.62 4.63 6.07
C ILE A 214 21.69 6.03 5.45
N LEU A 215 21.40 7.06 6.25
CA LEU A 215 21.44 8.46 5.82
C LEU A 215 22.87 8.98 5.53
N LYS A 216 23.91 8.28 5.97
CA LYS A 216 25.30 8.62 5.64
C LYS A 216 25.71 8.19 4.22
N MET A 217 25.01 7.22 3.63
CA MET A 217 25.31 6.76 2.26
C MET A 217 24.65 7.70 1.25
N PRO A 218 25.40 8.45 0.41
CA PRO A 218 24.85 9.49 -0.44
C PRO A 218 23.82 8.96 -1.45
N VAL A 219 24.03 7.77 -2.01
CA VAL A 219 23.12 7.15 -2.97
C VAL A 219 21.79 6.77 -2.31
N LEU A 220 21.81 6.16 -1.12
CA LEU A 220 20.60 5.79 -0.38
C LEU A 220 19.81 7.02 0.04
N ARG A 221 20.49 8.09 0.46
CA ARG A 221 19.84 9.37 0.81
C ARG A 221 19.09 9.96 -0.37
N VAL A 222 19.69 9.97 -1.57
CA VAL A 222 19.03 10.46 -2.79
C VAL A 222 17.82 9.59 -3.14
N LEU A 223 17.97 8.25 -3.12
CA LEU A 223 16.86 7.33 -3.38
C LEU A 223 15.70 7.52 -2.40
N ILE A 224 15.99 7.74 -1.11
CA ILE A 224 14.98 8.00 -0.08
C ILE A 224 14.28 9.34 -0.35
N ILE A 225 15.00 10.40 -0.67
CA ILE A 225 14.41 11.70 -0.99
C ILE A 225 13.47 11.59 -2.21
N VAL A 226 13.93 10.94 -3.28
CA VAL A 226 13.13 10.71 -4.49
C VAL A 226 11.88 9.89 -4.17
N MET A 227 12.03 8.81 -3.40
CA MET A 227 10.91 7.99 -2.95
C MET A 227 9.90 8.80 -2.12
N LEU A 228 10.37 9.63 -1.18
CA LEU A 228 9.51 10.49 -0.37
C LEU A 228 8.77 11.52 -1.22
N CYS A 229 9.42 12.15 -2.20
CA CYS A 229 8.75 13.06 -3.14
C CYS A 229 7.59 12.36 -3.86
N HIS A 230 7.79 11.11 -4.30
CA HIS A 230 6.74 10.33 -4.96
C HIS A 230 5.55 10.09 -4.03
N PHE A 231 5.79 9.41 -2.89
CA PHE A 231 4.70 9.03 -1.98
C PHE A 231 4.00 10.23 -1.36
N PHE A 232 4.73 11.32 -1.11
CA PHE A 232 4.13 12.55 -0.60
C PHE A 232 3.22 13.23 -1.64
N ALA A 233 3.68 13.37 -2.90
CA ALA A 233 2.88 13.96 -3.97
C ALA A 233 1.65 13.09 -4.28
N TYR A 234 1.84 11.78 -4.41
CA TYR A 234 0.76 10.83 -4.65
C TYR A 234 -0.24 10.79 -3.49
N GLY A 235 0.22 10.70 -2.23
CA GLY A 235 -0.64 10.68 -1.05
C GLY A 235 -1.48 11.97 -0.91
N MET A 236 -0.87 13.14 -1.18
CA MET A 236 -1.58 14.41 -1.20
C MET A 236 -2.65 14.46 -2.30
N TYR A 237 -2.35 13.92 -3.49
CA TYR A 237 -3.28 13.83 -4.60
C TYR A 237 -4.39 12.84 -4.32
N SER A 238 -4.07 11.58 -4.03
CA SER A 238 -5.03 10.48 -3.92
C SER A 238 -6.03 10.67 -2.76
N SER A 239 -5.57 11.20 -1.64
CA SER A 239 -6.43 11.45 -0.47
C SER A 239 -7.49 12.52 -0.69
N GLN A 240 -7.20 13.53 -1.51
CA GLN A 240 -8.07 14.67 -1.75
C GLN A 240 -8.73 14.67 -3.14
N LEU A 241 -8.36 13.73 -4.01
CA LEU A 241 -8.95 13.58 -5.36
C LEU A 241 -10.48 13.48 -5.33
N PRO A 242 -11.12 12.70 -4.43
CA PRO A 242 -12.58 12.62 -4.39
C PRO A 242 -13.24 13.96 -4.10
N VAL A 243 -12.62 14.76 -3.24
CA VAL A 243 -13.09 16.11 -2.87
C VAL A 243 -12.95 17.05 -4.05
N PHE A 244 -11.77 17.09 -4.65
CA PHE A 244 -11.48 17.90 -5.83
C PHE A 244 -12.47 17.61 -6.96
N LEU A 245 -12.68 16.33 -7.28
CA LEU A 245 -13.60 15.94 -8.35
C LEU A 245 -15.05 16.25 -8.01
N SER A 246 -15.49 16.08 -6.76
CA SER A 246 -16.86 16.40 -6.38
C SER A 246 -17.18 17.89 -6.47
N ASP A 247 -16.17 18.75 -6.30
CA ASP A 247 -16.33 20.19 -6.31
C ASP A 247 -16.15 20.81 -7.72
N THR A 248 -15.36 20.15 -8.58
CA THR A 248 -14.96 20.76 -9.85
C THR A 248 -15.43 20.00 -11.10
N PHE A 249 -15.86 18.74 -10.95
CA PHE A 249 -16.11 17.87 -12.09
C PHE A 249 -17.58 17.41 -12.18
N ILE A 250 -18.16 17.51 -13.36
CA ILE A 250 -19.51 17.02 -13.67
C ILE A 250 -19.39 15.71 -14.47
N TRP A 251 -19.99 14.63 -13.95
CA TRP A 251 -20.02 13.32 -14.58
C TRP A 251 -21.45 13.00 -15.05
N ASN A 252 -21.67 12.86 -16.36
CA ASN A 252 -22.98 12.59 -16.93
C ASN A 252 -24.09 13.57 -16.49
N GLY A 253 -23.76 14.85 -16.36
CA GLY A 253 -24.74 15.89 -15.98
C GLY A 253 -25.02 16.01 -14.49
N VAL A 254 -24.35 15.20 -13.64
CA VAL A 254 -24.45 15.27 -12.17
C VAL A 254 -23.06 15.54 -11.56
N PRO A 255 -22.98 16.15 -10.37
CA PRO A 255 -21.73 16.28 -9.65
C PRO A 255 -21.06 14.92 -9.42
N PHE A 256 -19.72 14.90 -9.47
CA PHE A 256 -18.96 13.68 -9.27
C PHE A 256 -19.23 13.06 -7.89
N GLY A 257 -19.68 11.82 -7.86
CA GLY A 257 -20.13 11.13 -6.64
C GLY A 257 -19.42 9.81 -6.38
N PRO A 258 -19.81 9.09 -5.29
CA PRO A 258 -19.17 7.84 -4.87
C PRO A 258 -19.20 6.76 -5.94
N LYS A 259 -20.27 6.67 -6.74
CA LYS A 259 -20.38 5.71 -7.86
C LYS A 259 -19.35 5.96 -8.94
N ALA A 260 -19.11 7.23 -9.30
CA ALA A 260 -18.11 7.61 -10.28
C ALA A 260 -16.68 7.34 -9.74
N LEU A 261 -16.43 7.66 -8.46
CA LEU A 261 -15.18 7.35 -7.79
C LEU A 261 -14.91 5.84 -7.78
N SER A 262 -15.92 5.02 -7.53
CA SER A 262 -15.76 3.56 -7.55
C SER A 262 -15.29 3.03 -8.90
N TYR A 263 -15.79 3.57 -10.00
CA TYR A 263 -15.31 3.21 -11.35
C TYR A 263 -13.83 3.58 -11.55
N LEU A 264 -13.41 4.74 -11.02
CA LEU A 264 -11.99 5.14 -11.10
C LEU A 264 -11.10 4.22 -10.27
N LEU A 265 -11.52 3.87 -9.05
CA LEU A 265 -10.76 2.94 -8.19
C LEU A 265 -10.73 1.51 -8.77
N MET A 266 -11.81 1.06 -9.43
CA MET A 266 -11.79 -0.21 -10.16
C MET A 266 -10.79 -0.17 -11.32
N ALA A 267 -10.80 0.90 -12.11
CA ALA A 267 -9.86 1.08 -13.21
C ALA A 267 -8.41 1.13 -12.71
N ASP A 268 -8.15 1.87 -11.64
CA ASP A 268 -6.85 1.90 -10.96
C ASP A 268 -6.39 0.51 -10.53
N GLY A 269 -7.26 -0.27 -9.90
CA GLY A 269 -6.97 -1.65 -9.49
C GLY A 269 -6.65 -2.57 -10.68
N VAL A 270 -7.38 -2.46 -11.79
CA VAL A 270 -7.12 -3.23 -13.03
C VAL A 270 -5.76 -2.84 -13.62
N ILE A 271 -5.47 -1.53 -13.71
CA ILE A 271 -4.19 -1.03 -14.20
C ILE A 271 -3.05 -1.53 -13.31
N ASN A 272 -3.22 -1.47 -11.99
CA ASN A 272 -2.21 -1.91 -11.02
C ASN A 272 -1.88 -3.40 -11.20
N ILE A 273 -2.89 -4.26 -11.31
CA ILE A 273 -2.68 -5.70 -11.58
C ILE A 273 -1.98 -5.90 -12.93
N PHE A 274 -2.43 -5.24 -13.98
CA PHE A 274 -1.82 -5.35 -15.31
C PHE A 274 -0.35 -4.92 -15.31
N VAL A 275 -0.05 -3.80 -14.69
CA VAL A 275 1.31 -3.28 -14.57
C VAL A 275 2.20 -4.24 -13.79
N GLN A 276 1.74 -4.76 -12.66
CA GLN A 276 2.55 -5.67 -11.83
C GLN A 276 2.79 -7.03 -12.47
N LEU A 277 1.80 -7.59 -13.20
CA LEU A 277 1.93 -8.91 -13.80
C LEU A 277 2.70 -8.89 -15.14
N PHE A 278 2.50 -7.86 -15.94
CA PHE A 278 3.01 -7.83 -17.31
C PHE A 278 4.04 -6.72 -17.55
N LEU A 279 3.70 -5.49 -17.18
CA LEU A 279 4.51 -4.33 -17.55
C LEU A 279 5.80 -4.24 -16.75
N LEU A 280 5.77 -4.47 -15.44
CA LEU A 280 6.94 -4.36 -14.56
C LEU A 280 8.05 -5.31 -14.98
N GLY A 281 7.71 -6.58 -15.28
CA GLY A 281 8.68 -7.58 -15.74
C GLY A 281 9.29 -7.22 -17.08
N TRP A 282 8.49 -6.71 -18.01
CA TRP A 282 8.93 -6.30 -19.32
C TRP A 282 9.81 -5.04 -19.25
N VAL A 283 9.36 -3.99 -18.57
CA VAL A 283 10.10 -2.72 -18.48
C VAL A 283 11.42 -2.89 -17.74
N SER A 284 11.47 -3.71 -16.68
CA SER A 284 12.69 -3.97 -15.92
C SER A 284 13.81 -4.66 -16.71
N GLN A 285 13.48 -5.32 -17.83
CA GLN A 285 14.48 -5.92 -18.72
C GLN A 285 15.19 -4.89 -19.61
N TYR A 286 14.50 -3.80 -19.97
CA TYR A 286 15.02 -2.80 -20.92
C TYR A 286 15.46 -1.51 -20.26
N PHE A 287 14.97 -1.20 -19.05
CA PHE A 287 15.23 0.05 -18.36
C PHE A 287 16.10 -0.19 -17.13
N SER A 288 17.16 0.61 -16.99
CA SER A 288 17.90 0.69 -15.73
C SER A 288 17.02 1.33 -14.63
N GLU A 289 17.33 1.05 -13.36
CA GLU A 289 16.59 1.60 -12.20
C GLU A 289 16.41 3.13 -12.29
N ARG A 290 17.46 3.86 -12.67
CA ARG A 290 17.38 5.30 -12.87
C ARG A 290 16.38 5.71 -13.95
N LYS A 291 16.41 5.04 -15.12
CA LYS A 291 15.47 5.34 -16.22
C LYS A 291 14.04 5.03 -15.82
N LEU A 292 13.85 3.98 -15.05
CA LEU A 292 12.53 3.58 -14.55
C LEU A 292 11.99 4.61 -13.54
N ILE A 293 12.82 5.10 -12.63
CA ILE A 293 12.45 6.18 -11.70
C ILE A 293 12.10 7.47 -12.46
N ILE A 294 12.88 7.83 -13.47
CA ILE A 294 12.59 8.99 -14.31
C ILE A 294 11.25 8.81 -15.06
N LEU A 295 10.98 7.62 -15.60
CA LEU A 295 9.71 7.29 -16.25
C LEU A 295 8.52 7.45 -15.29
N ILE A 296 8.65 6.93 -14.05
CA ILE A 296 7.63 7.06 -13.00
C ILE A 296 7.29 8.53 -12.75
N PHE A 297 8.29 9.37 -12.53
CA PHE A 297 8.06 10.80 -12.30
C PHE A 297 7.54 11.55 -13.54
N THR A 298 7.96 11.16 -14.73
CA THR A 298 7.45 11.75 -15.97
C THR A 298 5.97 11.47 -16.15
N LEU A 299 5.55 10.22 -15.91
CA LEU A 299 4.13 9.83 -15.92
C LEU A 299 3.34 10.54 -14.81
N LEU A 300 3.91 10.66 -13.61
CA LEU A 300 3.28 11.35 -12.49
C LEU A 300 3.07 12.84 -12.78
N CYS A 301 4.08 13.53 -13.30
CA CYS A 301 3.97 14.93 -13.72
C CYS A 301 2.95 15.11 -14.84
N ALA A 302 2.99 14.25 -15.87
CA ALA A 302 2.01 14.29 -16.96
C ALA A 302 0.58 14.06 -16.45
N GLY A 303 0.42 13.08 -15.54
CA GLY A 303 -0.88 12.79 -14.93
C GLY A 303 -1.41 13.94 -14.06
N PHE A 304 -0.59 14.53 -13.20
CA PHE A 304 -1.02 15.66 -12.36
C PHE A 304 -1.32 16.92 -13.18
N LEU A 305 -0.50 17.22 -14.21
CA LEU A 305 -0.76 18.34 -15.11
C LEU A 305 -2.09 18.15 -15.85
N THR A 306 -2.32 16.96 -16.42
CA THR A 306 -3.58 16.68 -17.12
C THR A 306 -4.77 16.63 -16.18
N ALA A 307 -4.63 16.14 -14.95
CA ALA A 307 -5.69 16.18 -13.94
C ALA A 307 -6.09 17.61 -13.57
N GLY A 308 -5.11 18.52 -13.48
CA GLY A 308 -5.35 19.93 -13.16
C GLY A 308 -6.07 20.73 -14.24
N ILE A 309 -5.99 20.30 -15.51
CA ILE A 309 -6.67 20.94 -16.64
C ILE A 309 -7.85 20.12 -17.17
N ALA A 310 -8.17 18.98 -16.53
CA ALA A 310 -9.21 18.09 -16.99
C ALA A 310 -10.60 18.73 -16.83
N THR A 311 -11.27 18.95 -17.95
CA THR A 311 -12.67 19.42 -18.01
C THR A 311 -13.60 18.35 -18.59
N THR A 312 -13.04 17.30 -19.17
CA THR A 312 -13.77 16.20 -19.81
C THR A 312 -13.34 14.85 -19.29
N VAL A 313 -14.27 13.88 -19.33
CA VAL A 313 -14.03 12.50 -18.86
C VAL A 313 -12.82 11.83 -19.54
N PRO A 314 -12.63 11.92 -20.86
CA PRO A 314 -11.46 11.30 -21.50
C PRO A 314 -10.12 11.85 -21.01
N VAL A 315 -10.03 13.17 -20.78
CA VAL A 315 -8.80 13.80 -20.24
C VAL A 315 -8.54 13.36 -18.81
N LEU A 316 -9.59 13.25 -17.99
CA LEU A 316 -9.49 12.73 -16.62
C LEU A 316 -9.03 11.26 -16.61
N ILE A 317 -9.59 10.42 -17.50
CA ILE A 317 -9.16 9.02 -17.62
C ILE A 317 -7.68 8.92 -18.01
N PHE A 318 -7.23 9.72 -18.96
CA PHE A 318 -5.81 9.74 -19.34
C PHE A 318 -4.91 10.13 -18.17
N ALA A 319 -5.30 11.16 -17.40
CA ALA A 319 -4.57 11.57 -16.20
C ALA A 319 -4.45 10.41 -15.18
N ILE A 320 -5.57 9.75 -14.90
CA ILE A 320 -5.62 8.63 -13.95
C ILE A 320 -4.77 7.46 -14.44
N VAL A 321 -4.85 7.10 -15.72
CA VAL A 321 -4.01 6.03 -16.30
C VAL A 321 -2.53 6.32 -16.11
N CYS A 322 -2.08 7.55 -16.38
CA CYS A 322 -0.69 7.94 -16.18
C CYS A 322 -0.27 7.82 -14.71
N ILE A 323 -1.10 8.31 -13.78
CA ILE A 323 -0.81 8.29 -12.34
C ILE A 323 -0.81 6.84 -11.82
N SER A 324 -1.81 6.03 -12.19
CA SER A 324 -1.92 4.63 -11.77
C SER A 324 -0.75 3.77 -12.25
N ILE A 325 -0.29 3.97 -13.49
CA ILE A 325 0.90 3.28 -14.00
C ILE A 325 2.15 3.70 -13.21
N ALA A 326 2.30 4.99 -12.94
CA ALA A 326 3.42 5.52 -12.18
C ALA A 326 3.47 4.92 -10.76
N ASP A 327 2.33 4.93 -10.05
CA ASP A 327 2.24 4.40 -8.68
C ASP A 327 2.46 2.89 -8.64
N ALA A 328 1.86 2.13 -9.56
CA ALA A 328 2.03 0.68 -9.64
C ALA A 328 3.49 0.24 -9.87
N LEU A 329 4.28 1.02 -10.61
CA LEU A 329 5.71 0.80 -10.83
C LEU A 329 6.57 1.26 -9.65
N ALA A 330 6.11 2.22 -8.85
CA ALA A 330 6.91 2.95 -7.88
C ALA A 330 7.46 2.07 -6.76
N LYS A 331 6.59 1.46 -5.97
CA LYS A 331 6.97 0.71 -4.78
C LYS A 331 7.96 -0.42 -5.08
N PRO A 332 7.73 -1.32 -6.05
CA PRO A 332 8.69 -2.37 -6.37
C PRO A 332 10.03 -1.81 -6.87
N THR A 333 10.00 -0.73 -7.67
CA THR A 333 11.22 -0.10 -8.20
C THR A 333 12.07 0.50 -7.09
N TYR A 334 11.48 1.28 -6.17
CA TYR A 334 12.24 1.89 -5.07
C TYR A 334 12.80 0.85 -4.11
N LEU A 335 12.02 -0.19 -3.77
CA LEU A 335 12.49 -1.24 -2.89
C LEU A 335 13.62 -2.07 -3.52
N ALA A 336 13.54 -2.35 -4.82
CA ALA A 336 14.62 -3.01 -5.56
C ALA A 336 15.87 -2.12 -5.58
N ALA A 337 15.75 -0.84 -5.94
CA ALA A 337 16.84 0.10 -5.98
C ALA A 337 17.55 0.25 -4.61
N LEU A 338 16.79 0.31 -3.52
CA LEU A 338 17.35 0.37 -2.17
C LEU A 338 18.07 -0.93 -1.78
N SER A 339 17.54 -2.09 -2.19
CA SER A 339 18.10 -3.40 -1.81
C SER A 339 19.42 -3.71 -2.49
N VAL A 340 19.62 -3.26 -3.72
CA VAL A 340 20.84 -3.50 -4.50
C VAL A 340 22.06 -2.75 -3.92
N HIS A 341 21.83 -1.62 -3.25
CA HIS A 341 22.90 -0.77 -2.72
C HIS A 341 23.34 -1.13 -1.29
N VAL A 342 22.85 -2.25 -0.74
CA VAL A 342 23.20 -2.69 0.62
C VAL A 342 23.45 -4.20 0.67
N SER A 343 24.30 -4.61 1.60
CA SER A 343 24.57 -6.04 1.84
C SER A 343 23.28 -6.77 2.29
N PRO A 344 23.12 -8.07 2.00
CA PRO A 344 21.95 -8.86 2.40
C PRO A 344 21.60 -8.75 3.87
N ALA A 345 22.61 -8.65 4.75
CA ALA A 345 22.42 -8.50 6.20
C ALA A 345 21.76 -7.18 6.60
N ARG A 346 21.85 -6.12 5.78
CA ARG A 346 21.31 -4.78 6.07
C ARG A 346 20.03 -4.47 5.30
N GLN A 347 19.63 -5.31 4.34
CA GLN A 347 18.44 -5.07 3.51
C GLN A 347 17.16 -4.89 4.33
N GLY A 348 16.96 -5.73 5.35
CA GLY A 348 15.78 -5.63 6.22
C GLY A 348 15.67 -4.28 6.94
N VAL A 349 16.80 -3.75 7.44
CA VAL A 349 16.82 -2.45 8.13
C VAL A 349 16.55 -1.31 7.18
N VAL A 350 17.13 -1.35 5.97
CA VAL A 350 16.93 -0.30 4.95
C VAL A 350 15.48 -0.28 4.47
N ILE A 351 14.92 -1.44 4.15
CA ILE A 351 13.52 -1.58 3.72
C ILE A 351 12.58 -1.14 4.85
N GLY A 352 12.83 -1.56 6.10
CA GLY A 352 12.04 -1.16 7.25
C GLY A 352 12.07 0.37 7.47
N THR A 353 13.25 1.00 7.37
CA THR A 353 13.37 2.46 7.47
C THR A 353 12.65 3.17 6.32
N ALA A 354 12.76 2.66 5.09
CA ALA A 354 12.04 3.19 3.95
C ALA A 354 10.51 3.13 4.16
N GLN A 355 9.98 2.01 4.62
CA GLN A 355 8.54 1.86 4.92
C GLN A 355 8.08 2.80 6.04
N ALA A 356 8.91 3.01 7.08
CA ALA A 356 8.60 3.96 8.14
C ALA A 356 8.54 5.41 7.61
N LEU A 357 9.44 5.79 6.70
CA LEU A 357 9.43 7.10 6.08
C LEU A 357 8.25 7.29 5.11
N ILE A 358 7.86 6.24 4.36
CA ILE A 358 6.63 6.25 3.55
C ILE A 358 5.42 6.49 4.44
N ALA A 359 5.31 5.78 5.57
CA ALA A 359 4.19 5.97 6.49
C ALA A 359 4.11 7.40 7.05
N ILE A 360 5.25 8.07 7.27
CA ILE A 360 5.30 9.48 7.64
C ILE A 360 4.74 10.36 6.51
N ALA A 361 5.10 10.09 5.27
CA ALA A 361 4.54 10.80 4.12
C ALA A 361 3.01 10.55 4.02
N ASP A 362 2.56 9.31 4.23
CA ASP A 362 1.15 8.92 4.15
C ASP A 362 0.26 9.57 5.21
N PHE A 363 0.81 9.97 6.37
CA PHE A 363 0.00 10.71 7.34
C PHE A 363 0.12 12.24 7.23
N ILE A 364 1.25 12.80 6.75
CA ILE A 364 1.40 14.26 6.61
C ILE A 364 0.72 14.77 5.33
N SER A 365 0.86 14.05 4.22
CA SER A 365 0.39 14.53 2.91
C SER A 365 -1.13 14.73 2.82
N PRO A 366 -2.02 13.88 3.41
CA PRO A 366 -3.46 14.12 3.39
C PRO A 366 -3.88 15.36 4.19
N VAL A 367 -3.19 15.62 5.31
CA VAL A 367 -3.46 16.81 6.13
C VAL A 367 -3.13 18.08 5.37
N LEU A 368 -1.95 18.11 4.73
CA LEU A 368 -1.54 19.27 3.94
C LEU A 368 -2.47 19.48 2.74
N GLY A 369 -2.81 18.40 2.02
CA GLY A 369 -3.76 18.46 0.92
C GLY A 369 -5.13 18.94 1.35
N GLY A 370 -5.65 18.43 2.47
CA GLY A 370 -6.93 18.83 3.05
C GLY A 370 -6.93 20.27 3.55
N PHE A 371 -5.81 20.74 4.11
CA PHE A 371 -5.65 22.14 4.51
C PHE A 371 -5.76 23.08 3.30
N ILE A 372 -5.03 22.81 2.22
CA ILE A 372 -5.06 23.64 1.01
C ILE A 372 -6.47 23.63 0.37
N LEU A 373 -7.09 22.47 0.23
CA LEU A 373 -8.43 22.34 -0.33
C LEU A 373 -9.52 22.95 0.56
N GLY A 374 -9.31 22.95 1.87
CA GLY A 374 -10.22 23.59 2.83
C GLY A 374 -10.43 25.07 2.59
N TYR A 375 -9.47 25.74 1.96
CA TYR A 375 -9.57 27.13 1.50
C TYR A 375 -10.01 27.26 0.03
N ALA A 376 -10.49 26.19 -0.59
CA ALA A 376 -10.87 26.12 -2.00
C ALA A 376 -9.73 26.51 -2.98
N LEU A 377 -8.48 26.32 -2.57
CA LEU A 377 -7.29 26.65 -3.35
C LEU A 377 -6.90 25.47 -4.27
N TYR A 378 -7.80 25.06 -5.17
CA TYR A 378 -7.63 23.89 -6.06
C TYR A 378 -6.37 23.98 -6.93
N SER A 379 -6.10 25.15 -7.50
CA SER A 379 -4.90 25.38 -8.33
C SER A 379 -3.61 25.30 -7.53
N VAL A 380 -3.62 25.73 -6.26
CA VAL A 380 -2.46 25.62 -5.37
C VAL A 380 -2.24 24.16 -4.97
N TRP A 381 -3.30 23.41 -4.69
CA TRP A 381 -3.22 22.00 -4.35
C TRP A 381 -2.60 21.18 -5.47
N ILE A 382 -3.12 21.31 -6.71
CA ILE A 382 -2.56 20.57 -7.85
C ILE A 382 -1.16 21.09 -8.23
N GLY A 383 -0.92 22.39 -8.12
CA GLY A 383 0.38 23.00 -8.35
C GLY A 383 1.44 22.51 -7.37
N THR A 384 1.08 22.30 -6.11
CA THR A 384 1.98 21.75 -5.08
C THR A 384 2.32 20.29 -5.37
N THR A 385 1.36 19.45 -5.76
CA THR A 385 1.64 18.05 -6.14
C THR A 385 2.59 17.98 -7.33
N ILE A 386 2.36 18.83 -8.36
CA ILE A 386 3.23 18.93 -9.54
C ILE A 386 4.63 19.39 -9.13
N ALA A 387 4.74 20.43 -8.29
CA ALA A 387 6.02 20.97 -7.86
C ALA A 387 6.87 19.91 -7.13
N ILE A 388 6.26 19.14 -6.22
CA ILE A 388 6.93 18.06 -5.49
C ILE A 388 7.37 16.96 -6.48
N ALA A 389 6.52 16.59 -7.44
CA ALA A 389 6.87 15.59 -8.46
C ALA A 389 8.03 16.08 -9.36
N ILE A 390 8.05 17.36 -9.75
CA ILE A 390 9.16 17.96 -10.52
C ILE A 390 10.45 17.99 -9.71
N ILE A 391 10.41 18.30 -8.40
CA ILE A 391 11.57 18.23 -7.52
C ILE A 391 12.11 16.81 -7.46
N GLY A 392 11.23 15.79 -7.32
CA GLY A 392 11.63 14.40 -7.37
C GLY A 392 12.26 14.00 -8.71
N LEU A 393 11.68 14.43 -9.83
CA LEU A 393 12.19 14.22 -11.18
C LEU A 393 13.58 14.85 -11.35
N ALA A 394 13.72 16.12 -11.01
CA ALA A 394 14.98 16.86 -11.10
C ALA A 394 16.07 16.21 -10.23
N THR A 395 15.72 15.79 -9.01
CA THR A 395 16.63 15.08 -8.10
C THR A 395 17.07 13.74 -8.70
N ALA A 396 16.14 12.98 -9.28
CA ALA A 396 16.45 11.70 -9.94
C ALA A 396 17.34 11.91 -11.17
N MET A 397 17.09 12.94 -11.97
CA MET A 397 17.89 13.24 -13.18
C MET A 397 19.31 13.69 -12.84
N THR A 398 19.50 14.48 -11.80
CA THR A 398 20.78 15.11 -11.47
C THR A 398 21.67 14.22 -10.60
N TYR A 399 21.10 13.55 -9.59
CA TYR A 399 21.89 12.88 -8.54
C TYR A 399 21.91 11.36 -8.64
N LEU A 400 20.97 10.71 -9.36
CA LEU A 400 21.10 9.27 -9.59
C LEU A 400 22.15 9.00 -10.67
N SER A 401 23.13 8.16 -10.33
CA SER A 401 24.26 7.80 -11.21
C SER A 401 23.78 7.20 -12.54
N LYS A 402 24.47 7.53 -13.64
CA LYS A 402 24.24 6.92 -14.96
C LYS A 402 24.83 5.51 -15.07
N SER A 403 25.73 5.13 -14.17
CA SER A 403 26.42 3.83 -14.17
C SER A 403 25.58 2.77 -13.46
N SER A 404 25.58 1.56 -14.03
CA SER A 404 25.09 0.33 -13.41
C SER A 404 25.73 0.12 -12.03
N PRO A 405 25.07 -0.62 -11.13
CA PRO A 405 25.58 -0.85 -9.79
C PRO A 405 27.00 -1.38 -9.87
N LEU A 406 27.95 -0.71 -9.24
CA LEU A 406 29.25 -1.26 -8.92
C LEU A 406 28.95 -2.49 -8.06
N ILE A 407 29.21 -3.69 -8.61
CA ILE A 407 29.30 -4.91 -7.83
C ILE A 407 30.38 -4.58 -6.79
N VAL A 408 29.97 -4.32 -5.57
CA VAL A 408 30.90 -4.18 -4.44
C VAL A 408 31.52 -5.56 -4.27
N ASN A 409 32.75 -5.70 -4.70
CA ASN A 409 33.54 -6.90 -4.48
C ASN A 409 33.59 -7.14 -2.95
N PRO A 410 33.19 -8.31 -2.46
CA PRO A 410 33.16 -8.59 -1.01
C PRO A 410 34.56 -8.78 -0.39
N GLU A 411 35.64 -8.53 -1.13
CA GLU A 411 37.00 -8.82 -0.66
C GLU A 411 37.79 -7.63 -0.09
N THR A 412 37.12 -6.47 0.16
CA THR A 412 37.81 -5.32 0.76
C THR A 412 37.08 -4.74 1.97
N GLU A 413 36.80 -5.61 2.99
CA GLU A 413 36.63 -5.18 4.39
C GLU A 413 37.08 -6.29 5.35
#